data_28f8d04925ce54e6fdbd3197d8a4e076
#
_entry.id   28f8d04925ce54e6fdbd3197d8a4e076
#
_cell.length_a   1.000
_cell.length_b   1.000
_cell.length_c   1.000
_cell.angle_alpha   90.00
_cell.angle_beta   90.00
_cell.angle_gamma   90.00
#
_symmetry.space_group_name_H-M   'P 1'
#
loop_
_entity.id
_entity.type
_entity.pdbx_description
1 polymer ?
#
loop_
_entity_poly.entity_id
_entity_poly.type
_entity_poly.pdbx_seq_one_letter_code
_entity_poly.pdbx_strand_id
1 'polypeptide(L)'
;MNIDDILNDIDLDIGTTKRMDCPSCKGKNTFTITNSMGSVLFNCYKASCVVSGTRRVNLTVDQIKKSKQDTVQDKKFVLPEYIVPIKEDRFKNPIGGLSWKEKIWKEHCLHDVKEDRAVFLIKESKKGRVVDAIGASTDNRLPKWKRYGRGKQPFVTWSTYKDSLDYSCVLVEDCYSACTVAKHGITGVALLGTSLLEEHKRFLCHNFDT
;
A
#
# COMPACT_ATOMS: atom_id res chain seq x y z
N MET A 1 -19.17 -15.13 -21.78
CA MET A 1 -19.45 -14.42 -20.54
C MET A 1 -19.10 -12.96 -20.77
N ASN A 2 -20.10 -12.11 -20.75
CA ASN A 2 -19.94 -10.67 -20.99
C ASN A 2 -19.49 -10.00 -19.68
N ILE A 3 -18.88 -8.80 -19.77
CA ILE A 3 -18.45 -8.02 -18.61
C ILE A 3 -19.67 -7.70 -17.72
N ASP A 4 -20.80 -7.39 -18.31
CA ASP A 4 -22.03 -7.09 -17.57
C ASP A 4 -22.54 -8.29 -16.77
N ASP A 5 -22.42 -9.51 -17.27
CA ASP A 5 -22.77 -10.73 -16.54
C ASP A 5 -21.91 -10.87 -15.30
N ILE A 6 -20.59 -10.66 -15.45
CA ILE A 6 -19.64 -10.72 -14.32
C ILE A 6 -19.94 -9.65 -13.28
N LEU A 7 -20.26 -8.42 -13.70
CA LEU A 7 -20.55 -7.30 -12.80
C LEU A 7 -21.87 -7.47 -12.06
N ASN A 8 -22.83 -8.24 -12.64
CA ASN A 8 -24.11 -8.54 -12.00
C ASN A 8 -23.98 -9.65 -10.95
N ASP A 9 -23.15 -10.66 -11.22
CA ASP A 9 -23.01 -11.86 -10.37
C ASP A 9 -21.92 -11.73 -9.32
N ILE A 10 -21.16 -10.62 -9.33
CA ILE A 10 -20.02 -10.48 -8.43
C ILE A 10 -20.47 -9.97 -7.05
N ASP A 11 -20.32 -10.82 -6.04
CA ASP A 11 -20.45 -10.44 -4.64
C ASP A 11 -19.07 -10.11 -4.08
N LEU A 12 -18.84 -8.82 -3.86
CA LEU A 12 -17.60 -8.30 -3.30
C LEU A 12 -17.91 -7.34 -2.16
N ASP A 13 -17.29 -7.55 -1.02
CA ASP A 13 -17.32 -6.59 0.08
C ASP A 13 -16.75 -5.23 -0.35
N ILE A 14 -17.27 -4.14 0.24
CA ILE A 14 -16.79 -2.78 -0.03
C ILE A 14 -15.30 -2.68 0.32
N GLY A 15 -14.52 -2.09 -0.59
CA GLY A 15 -13.07 -1.93 -0.45
C GLY A 15 -12.25 -3.15 -0.86
N THR A 16 -12.89 -4.23 -1.33
CA THR A 16 -12.18 -5.42 -1.80
C THR A 16 -11.95 -5.40 -3.32
N THR A 17 -10.88 -6.06 -3.74
CA THR A 17 -10.51 -6.23 -5.15
C THR A 17 -10.38 -7.71 -5.47
N LYS A 18 -11.05 -8.15 -6.54
CA LYS A 18 -10.90 -9.50 -7.11
C LYS A 18 -10.12 -9.39 -8.43
N ARG A 19 -9.20 -10.32 -8.63
CA ARG A 19 -8.43 -10.44 -9.87
C ARG A 19 -8.77 -11.75 -10.57
N MET A 20 -8.92 -11.70 -11.88
CA MET A 20 -9.33 -12.85 -12.70
C MET A 20 -8.84 -12.73 -14.15
N ASP A 21 -9.10 -13.74 -14.93
CA ASP A 21 -8.85 -13.72 -16.38
C ASP A 21 -9.77 -12.70 -17.05
N CYS A 22 -9.25 -11.96 -18.02
CA CYS A 22 -10.05 -10.95 -18.70
C CYS A 22 -11.13 -11.60 -19.58
N PRO A 23 -12.41 -11.26 -19.42
CA PRO A 23 -13.50 -11.84 -20.21
C PRO A 23 -13.40 -11.48 -21.70
N SER A 24 -12.82 -10.33 -22.02
CA SER A 24 -12.67 -9.84 -23.39
C SER A 24 -11.42 -10.40 -24.08
N CYS A 25 -10.23 -10.13 -23.56
CA CYS A 25 -8.97 -10.50 -24.23
C CYS A 25 -8.38 -11.83 -23.78
N LYS A 26 -9.05 -12.57 -22.87
CA LYS A 26 -8.60 -13.85 -22.29
C LYS A 26 -7.22 -13.80 -21.62
N GLY A 27 -6.71 -12.61 -21.30
CA GLY A 27 -5.46 -12.45 -20.56
C GLY A 27 -5.56 -13.06 -19.17
N LYS A 28 -4.64 -13.96 -18.80
CA LYS A 28 -4.65 -14.65 -17.50
C LYS A 28 -4.33 -13.64 -16.39
N ASN A 29 -5.20 -13.57 -15.37
CA ASN A 29 -5.05 -12.71 -14.20
C ASN A 29 -4.78 -11.22 -14.53
N THR A 30 -5.32 -10.72 -15.65
CA THR A 30 -5.10 -9.33 -16.07
C THR A 30 -6.28 -8.42 -15.78
N PHE A 31 -7.42 -8.95 -15.41
CA PHE A 31 -8.63 -8.19 -15.13
C PHE A 31 -8.87 -8.06 -13.63
N THR A 32 -9.09 -6.85 -13.17
CA THR A 32 -9.43 -6.55 -11.77
C THR A 32 -10.79 -5.91 -11.67
N ILE A 33 -11.51 -6.27 -10.61
CA ILE A 33 -12.77 -5.65 -10.22
C ILE A 33 -12.62 -5.21 -8.76
N THR A 34 -12.91 -3.94 -8.49
CA THR A 34 -12.85 -3.36 -7.14
C THR A 34 -14.20 -2.81 -6.76
N ASN A 35 -14.76 -3.25 -5.63
CA ASN A 35 -15.94 -2.61 -5.06
C ASN A 35 -15.50 -1.38 -4.26
N SER A 36 -15.65 -0.20 -4.84
CA SER A 36 -15.49 1.08 -4.16
C SER A 36 -16.87 1.56 -3.71
N MET A 37 -16.96 2.17 -2.55
CA MET A 37 -18.21 2.59 -1.94
C MET A 37 -19.15 3.32 -2.95
N GLY A 38 -20.21 2.63 -3.39
CA GLY A 38 -21.16 3.13 -4.41
C GLY A 38 -20.74 2.96 -5.86
N SER A 39 -19.61 2.33 -6.14
CA SER A 39 -19.14 2.08 -7.50
C SER A 39 -18.32 0.79 -7.59
N VAL A 40 -18.49 0.05 -8.68
CA VAL A 40 -17.61 -1.05 -9.06
C VAL A 40 -16.68 -0.55 -10.15
N LEU A 41 -15.39 -0.53 -9.85
CA LEU A 41 -14.33 -0.17 -10.79
C LEU A 41 -13.79 -1.45 -11.42
N PHE A 42 -13.54 -1.45 -12.72
CA PHE A 42 -12.93 -2.59 -13.40
C PHE A 42 -11.89 -2.14 -14.43
N ASN A 43 -10.83 -2.92 -14.56
CA ASN A 43 -9.75 -2.63 -15.49
C ASN A 43 -9.01 -3.88 -15.92
N CYS A 44 -8.61 -3.94 -17.21
CA CYS A 44 -7.68 -4.95 -17.71
C CYS A 44 -6.28 -4.34 -17.89
N TYR A 45 -5.28 -4.94 -17.24
CA TYR A 45 -3.89 -4.47 -17.29
C TYR A 45 -3.08 -5.02 -18.49
N LYS A 46 -3.70 -5.72 -19.43
CA LYS A 46 -3.04 -6.13 -20.67
C LYS A 46 -2.98 -4.95 -21.62
N ALA A 47 -1.79 -4.53 -22.04
CA ALA A 47 -1.56 -3.33 -22.85
C ALA A 47 -2.41 -3.27 -24.16
N SER A 48 -2.73 -4.42 -24.74
CA SER A 48 -3.57 -4.52 -25.95
C SER A 48 -5.08 -4.56 -25.68
N CYS A 49 -5.51 -4.42 -24.42
CA CYS A 49 -6.91 -4.51 -24.03
C CYS A 49 -7.41 -3.16 -23.48
N VAL A 50 -8.46 -2.64 -24.09
CA VAL A 50 -9.05 -1.35 -23.73
C VAL A 50 -10.18 -1.47 -22.68
N VAL A 51 -10.37 -2.65 -22.09
CA VAL A 51 -11.46 -2.90 -21.15
C VAL A 51 -11.16 -2.23 -19.81
N SER A 52 -11.87 -1.15 -19.53
CA SER A 52 -11.88 -0.47 -18.25
C SER A 52 -13.18 0.27 -18.08
N GLY A 53 -13.56 0.57 -16.86
CA GLY A 53 -14.76 1.37 -16.60
C GLY A 53 -15.15 1.42 -15.14
N THR A 54 -16.29 2.10 -14.92
CA THR A 54 -16.91 2.26 -13.61
C THR A 54 -18.40 2.04 -13.75
N ARG A 55 -18.98 1.22 -12.87
CA ARG A 55 -20.43 1.03 -12.77
C ARG A 55 -20.90 1.49 -11.40
N ARG A 56 -21.92 2.34 -11.35
CA ARG A 56 -22.58 2.72 -10.10
C ARG A 56 -23.40 1.53 -9.58
N VAL A 57 -23.32 1.29 -8.28
CA VAL A 57 -24.10 0.28 -7.57
C VAL A 57 -24.85 0.93 -6.42
N ASN A 58 -26.11 0.53 -6.23
CA ASN A 58 -26.88 0.99 -5.09
C ASN A 58 -26.38 0.27 -3.82
N LEU A 59 -25.96 1.04 -2.84
CA LEU A 59 -25.59 0.51 -1.54
C LEU A 59 -26.83 0.32 -0.68
N THR A 60 -26.94 -0.81 -0.02
CA THR A 60 -27.95 -1.00 1.02
C THR A 60 -27.53 -0.27 2.30
N VAL A 61 -28.54 0.10 3.13
CA VAL A 61 -28.26 0.74 4.43
C VAL A 61 -27.37 -0.12 5.30
N ASP A 62 -27.47 -1.44 5.23
CA ASP A 62 -26.65 -2.38 6.00
C ASP A 62 -25.20 -2.42 5.52
N GLN A 63 -24.96 -2.34 4.20
CA GLN A 63 -23.63 -2.20 3.62
C GLN A 63 -22.96 -0.89 4.07
N ILE A 64 -23.71 0.21 4.11
CA ILE A 64 -23.23 1.51 4.60
C ILE A 64 -22.90 1.44 6.10
N LYS A 65 -23.77 0.81 6.92
CA LYS A 65 -23.53 0.62 8.35
C LYS A 65 -22.30 -0.26 8.60
N LYS A 66 -22.16 -1.39 7.89
CA LYS A 66 -21.02 -2.29 7.98
C LYS A 66 -19.71 -1.58 7.64
N SER A 67 -19.69 -0.80 6.55
CA SER A 67 -18.50 -0.02 6.16
C SER A 67 -18.12 1.05 7.19
N LYS A 68 -19.10 1.66 7.87
CA LYS A 68 -18.85 2.60 8.98
C LYS A 68 -18.38 1.90 10.24
N GLN A 69 -18.91 0.70 10.55
CA GLN A 69 -18.47 -0.09 11.71
C GLN A 69 -17.05 -0.63 11.53
N ASP A 70 -16.65 -1.01 10.31
CA ASP A 70 -15.27 -1.42 10.00
C ASP A 70 -14.26 -0.26 10.15
N THR A 71 -14.72 0.99 9.98
CA THR A 71 -13.90 2.19 10.22
C THR A 71 -13.78 2.57 11.71
N VAL A 72 -14.70 2.10 12.56
CA VAL A 72 -14.75 2.49 14.00
C VAL A 72 -14.07 1.45 14.91
N GLN A 73 -13.82 0.25 14.46
CA GLN A 73 -12.98 -0.68 15.22
C GLN A 73 -11.50 -0.34 15.02
N ASP A 74 -11.03 0.67 15.74
CA ASP A 74 -9.62 0.97 15.99
C ASP A 74 -8.94 -0.17 16.77
N LYS A 75 -8.92 -1.36 16.18
CA LYS A 75 -8.09 -2.45 16.73
C LYS A 75 -6.66 -1.96 16.56
N LYS A 76 -6.07 -1.58 17.70
CA LYS A 76 -4.67 -1.18 17.77
C LYS A 76 -3.83 -2.18 17.00
N PHE A 77 -3.15 -1.70 15.95
CA PHE A 77 -2.24 -2.56 15.19
C PHE A 77 -1.17 -3.11 16.12
N VAL A 78 -0.99 -4.42 16.12
CA VAL A 78 0.05 -5.11 16.87
C VAL A 78 0.99 -5.76 15.86
N LEU A 79 2.25 -5.36 15.93
CA LEU A 79 3.29 -5.94 15.07
C LEU A 79 3.48 -7.42 15.45
N PRO A 80 3.45 -8.36 14.49
CA PRO A 80 3.71 -9.77 14.78
C PRO A 80 5.10 -10.00 15.41
N GLU A 81 5.20 -10.89 16.39
CA GLU A 81 6.44 -11.17 17.13
C GLU A 81 7.59 -11.68 16.26
N TYR A 82 7.28 -12.31 15.12
CA TYR A 82 8.27 -12.79 14.16
C TYR A 82 8.85 -11.69 13.26
N ILE A 83 8.42 -10.44 13.44
CA ILE A 83 9.03 -9.28 12.79
C ILE A 83 10.02 -8.65 13.75
N VAL A 84 11.29 -8.78 13.43
CA VAL A 84 12.42 -8.44 14.30
C VAL A 84 13.37 -7.43 13.64
N PRO A 85 14.25 -6.77 14.40
CA PRO A 85 15.29 -5.92 13.81
C PRO A 85 16.14 -6.68 12.80
N ILE A 86 16.54 -6.01 11.71
CA ILE A 86 17.39 -6.59 10.68
C ILE A 86 18.78 -6.85 11.26
N LYS A 87 19.28 -8.07 11.07
CA LYS A 87 20.70 -8.43 11.31
C LYS A 87 21.52 -8.04 10.07
N GLU A 88 22.72 -7.48 10.27
CA GLU A 88 23.53 -6.83 9.23
C GLU A 88 23.82 -7.68 7.98
N ASP A 89 23.89 -8.99 8.12
CA ASP A 89 24.25 -9.91 7.03
C ASP A 89 23.07 -10.64 6.38
N ARG A 90 21.84 -10.30 6.77
CA ARG A 90 20.67 -11.08 6.36
C ARG A 90 20.33 -10.94 4.89
N PHE A 91 20.40 -9.73 4.37
CA PHE A 91 20.05 -9.45 2.97
C PHE A 91 21.32 -9.15 2.18
N LYS A 92 21.77 -10.12 1.38
CA LYS A 92 23.00 -10.01 0.58
C LYS A 92 22.85 -9.07 -0.62
N ASN A 93 21.64 -8.92 -1.14
CA ASN A 93 21.37 -8.13 -2.34
C ASN A 93 20.79 -6.76 -1.98
N PRO A 94 21.22 -5.69 -2.65
CA PRO A 94 20.58 -4.39 -2.49
C PRO A 94 19.13 -4.47 -2.97
N ILE A 95 18.21 -3.88 -2.20
CA ILE A 95 16.83 -3.73 -2.61
C ILE A 95 16.65 -2.30 -3.10
N GLY A 96 16.05 -2.15 -4.29
CA GLY A 96 15.86 -0.81 -4.86
C GLY A 96 17.16 -0.03 -5.12
N GLY A 97 18.29 -0.72 -5.33
CA GLY A 97 19.60 -0.08 -5.57
C GLY A 97 20.29 0.48 -4.32
N LEU A 98 19.69 0.35 -3.12
CA LEU A 98 20.29 0.79 -1.87
C LEU A 98 21.07 -0.35 -1.20
N SER A 99 22.28 -0.06 -0.77
CA SER A 99 23.08 -1.00 0.02
C SER A 99 22.49 -1.20 1.41
N TRP A 100 22.45 -2.43 1.91
CA TRP A 100 22.00 -2.74 3.27
C TRP A 100 22.86 -2.13 4.38
N LYS A 101 24.05 -1.69 4.07
CA LYS A 101 24.93 -0.97 5.00
C LYS A 101 24.43 0.45 5.28
N GLU A 102 23.52 0.96 4.47
CA GLU A 102 23.01 2.31 4.66
C GLU A 102 22.12 2.41 5.91
N LYS A 103 22.37 3.45 6.69
CA LYS A 103 21.67 3.72 7.96
C LYS A 103 20.14 3.76 7.81
N ILE A 104 19.65 4.24 6.66
CA ILE A 104 18.22 4.36 6.37
C ILE A 104 17.44 3.05 6.51
N TRP A 105 18.06 1.92 6.21
CA TRP A 105 17.42 0.62 6.38
C TRP A 105 17.22 0.26 7.85
N LYS A 106 18.21 0.54 8.69
CA LYS A 106 18.14 0.29 10.13
C LYS A 106 17.06 1.11 10.81
N GLU A 107 16.78 2.31 10.29
CA GLU A 107 15.78 3.21 10.83
C GLU A 107 14.35 2.90 10.40
N HIS A 108 14.18 2.34 9.22
CA HIS A 108 12.85 2.21 8.59
C HIS A 108 12.42 0.79 8.28
N CYS A 109 13.31 -0.19 8.42
CA CYS A 109 13.05 -1.55 8.00
C CYS A 109 13.31 -2.57 9.10
N LEU A 110 12.42 -3.54 9.22
CA LEU A 110 12.52 -4.75 10.03
C LEU A 110 12.57 -5.99 9.13
N HIS A 111 12.76 -7.14 9.73
CA HIS A 111 12.80 -8.44 9.05
C HIS A 111 11.65 -9.34 9.52
N ASP A 112 10.80 -9.80 8.61
CA ASP A 112 9.91 -10.93 8.82
C ASP A 112 10.71 -12.22 8.64
N VAL A 113 11.04 -12.88 9.77
CA VAL A 113 11.84 -14.11 9.76
C VAL A 113 11.06 -15.33 9.26
N LYS A 114 9.72 -15.24 9.25
CA LYS A 114 8.85 -16.33 8.80
C LYS A 114 8.72 -16.41 7.28
N GLU A 115 8.61 -15.26 6.63
CA GLU A 115 8.43 -15.18 5.17
C GLU A 115 9.62 -14.55 4.45
N ASP A 116 10.70 -14.23 5.17
CA ASP A 116 11.90 -13.60 4.65
C ASP A 116 11.60 -12.31 3.87
N ARG A 117 10.95 -11.35 4.53
CA ARG A 117 10.56 -10.06 3.93
C ARG A 117 11.21 -8.88 4.63
N ALA A 118 11.57 -7.88 3.85
CA ALA A 118 11.93 -6.57 4.39
C ALA A 118 10.64 -5.82 4.76
N VAL A 119 10.45 -5.46 6.03
CA VAL A 119 9.19 -4.91 6.55
C VAL A 119 9.35 -3.44 6.90
N PHE A 120 8.52 -2.60 6.32
CA PHE A 120 8.47 -1.15 6.53
C PHE A 120 7.32 -0.80 7.46
N LEU A 121 7.61 -0.04 8.52
CA LEU A 121 6.64 0.37 9.52
C LEU A 121 5.90 1.63 9.08
N ILE A 122 4.59 1.60 9.07
CA ILE A 122 3.73 2.73 8.76
C ILE A 122 3.32 3.40 10.08
N LYS A 123 3.67 4.67 10.24
CA LYS A 123 3.37 5.47 11.43
C LYS A 123 2.33 6.53 11.13
N GLU A 124 1.51 6.87 12.12
CA GLU A 124 0.48 7.91 11.97
C GLU A 124 1.06 9.34 11.86
N SER A 125 2.28 9.55 12.38
CA SER A 125 3.03 10.81 12.30
C SER A 125 4.52 10.57 12.56
N LYS A 126 5.36 11.62 12.47
CA LYS A 126 6.82 11.55 12.71
C LYS A 126 7.19 10.87 14.04
N LYS A 127 6.47 11.19 15.11
CA LYS A 127 6.65 10.62 16.46
C LYS A 127 5.51 9.71 16.88
N GLY A 128 4.60 9.42 15.94
CA GLY A 128 3.40 8.66 16.21
C GLY A 128 3.64 7.15 16.34
N ARG A 129 2.59 6.48 16.78
CA ARG A 129 2.57 5.02 16.90
C ARG A 129 2.61 4.36 15.52
N VAL A 130 3.06 3.10 15.49
CA VAL A 130 2.93 2.23 14.33
C VAL A 130 1.47 1.82 14.18
N VAL A 131 0.90 2.05 13.01
CA VAL A 131 -0.52 1.80 12.71
C VAL A 131 -0.70 0.70 11.66
N ASP A 132 0.38 0.36 10.95
CA ASP A 132 0.41 -0.72 9.96
C ASP A 132 1.86 -1.09 9.63
N ALA A 133 2.04 -2.13 8.81
CA ALA A 133 3.33 -2.49 8.23
C ALA A 133 3.13 -3.12 6.85
N ILE A 134 4.13 -2.97 5.99
CA ILE A 134 4.16 -3.60 4.67
C ILE A 134 5.49 -4.30 4.44
N GLY A 135 5.45 -5.57 4.02
CA GLY A 135 6.62 -6.38 3.74
C GLY A 135 6.87 -6.55 2.26
N ALA A 136 8.12 -6.33 1.85
CA ALA A 136 8.59 -6.57 0.49
C ALA A 136 9.30 -7.91 0.40
N SER A 137 9.01 -8.69 -0.62
CA SER A 137 9.76 -9.92 -0.93
C SER A 137 11.19 -9.57 -1.33
N THR A 138 12.16 -10.33 -0.82
CA THR A 138 13.59 -10.17 -1.11
C THR A 138 14.08 -11.09 -2.21
N ASP A 139 13.28 -12.08 -2.60
CA ASP A 139 13.61 -13.16 -3.54
C ASP A 139 12.63 -13.29 -4.74
N ASN A 140 11.92 -12.22 -5.08
CA ASN A 140 10.89 -12.19 -6.13
C ASN A 140 9.68 -13.11 -5.89
N ARG A 141 9.49 -13.62 -4.68
CA ARG A 141 8.33 -14.42 -4.27
C ARG A 141 7.05 -13.60 -4.37
N LEU A 142 5.98 -14.22 -4.81
CA LEU A 142 4.65 -13.59 -4.82
C LEU A 142 3.88 -13.82 -3.51
N PRO A 143 3.10 -12.83 -3.06
CA PRO A 143 3.00 -11.47 -3.61
C PRO A 143 4.27 -10.65 -3.32
N LYS A 144 4.67 -9.79 -4.26
CA LYS A 144 5.85 -8.91 -4.08
C LYS A 144 5.72 -8.07 -2.80
N TRP A 145 4.53 -7.56 -2.53
CA TRP A 145 4.19 -6.77 -1.35
C TRP A 145 3.13 -7.46 -0.51
N LYS A 146 3.31 -7.49 0.80
CA LYS A 146 2.35 -8.05 1.78
C LYS A 146 2.07 -7.03 2.87
N ARG A 147 0.81 -6.70 3.09
CA ARG A 147 0.38 -5.84 4.19
C ARG A 147 0.07 -6.68 5.44
N TYR A 148 0.46 -6.19 6.62
CA TYR A 148 0.28 -6.89 7.89
C TYR A 148 -0.93 -6.38 8.67
N GLY A 149 -1.40 -5.16 8.38
CA GLY A 149 -2.59 -4.56 8.95
C GLY A 149 -3.63 -4.22 7.89
N ARG A 150 -4.57 -3.34 8.26
CA ARG A 150 -5.68 -2.89 7.40
C ARG A 150 -5.62 -1.39 7.09
N GLY A 151 -4.54 -0.74 7.50
CA GLY A 151 -4.36 0.70 7.33
C GLY A 151 -4.30 1.08 5.85
N LYS A 152 -4.71 2.32 5.55
CA LYS A 152 -4.61 2.91 4.21
C LYS A 152 -3.64 4.09 4.18
N GLN A 153 -2.91 4.31 5.28
CA GLN A 153 -1.95 5.38 5.37
C GLN A 153 -0.72 5.12 4.51
N PRO A 154 -0.04 6.18 4.02
CA PRO A 154 1.20 6.05 3.27
C PRO A 154 2.35 5.65 4.20
N PHE A 155 3.41 5.07 3.62
CA PHE A 155 4.68 4.92 4.32
C PHE A 155 5.49 6.21 4.15
N VAL A 156 6.11 6.70 5.23
CA VAL A 156 6.87 7.96 5.24
C VAL A 156 8.26 7.77 5.81
N THR A 157 9.25 8.23 5.07
CA THR A 157 10.64 8.38 5.52
C THR A 157 10.86 9.82 5.96
N TRP A 158 10.56 10.12 7.22
CA TRP A 158 10.72 11.46 7.76
C TRP A 158 12.18 11.91 7.71
N SER A 159 12.44 13.07 7.11
CA SER A 159 13.78 13.66 7.13
C SER A 159 14.25 13.91 8.56
N THR A 160 15.52 13.58 8.82
CA THR A 160 16.20 13.84 10.10
C THR A 160 17.05 15.09 10.06
N TYR A 161 17.18 15.74 8.91
CA TYR A 161 17.93 16.99 8.76
C TYR A 161 17.17 18.14 9.40
N LYS A 162 17.86 18.89 10.28
CA LYS A 162 17.26 20.04 11.00
C LYS A 162 16.94 21.22 10.07
N ASP A 163 17.65 21.33 8.95
CA ASP A 163 17.51 22.40 7.96
C ASP A 163 16.71 21.98 6.73
N SER A 164 16.16 20.76 6.74
CA SER A 164 15.28 20.35 5.64
C SER A 164 14.00 21.19 5.70
N LEU A 165 13.48 21.47 4.51
CA LEU A 165 12.12 21.95 4.31
C LEU A 165 11.16 20.91 4.93
N ASP A 166 11.00 20.91 6.26
CA ASP A 166 10.18 19.96 7.02
C ASP A 166 8.72 19.94 6.55
N TYR A 167 8.36 20.89 5.70
CA TYR A 167 7.02 21.10 5.16
C TYR A 167 6.83 20.56 3.74
N SER A 168 7.88 20.05 3.10
CA SER A 168 7.80 19.48 1.75
C SER A 168 8.11 17.99 1.73
N CYS A 169 7.47 17.27 0.82
CA CYS A 169 7.73 15.85 0.61
C CYS A 169 7.69 15.49 -0.87
N VAL A 170 8.32 14.38 -1.23
CA VAL A 170 8.23 13.78 -2.56
C VAL A 170 7.31 12.58 -2.49
N LEU A 171 6.23 12.60 -3.28
CA LEU A 171 5.32 11.48 -3.43
C LEU A 171 5.90 10.45 -4.39
N VAL A 172 5.90 9.20 -3.95
CA VAL A 172 6.42 8.05 -4.72
C VAL A 172 5.47 6.85 -4.61
N GLU A 173 5.67 5.84 -5.45
CA GLU A 173 4.79 4.67 -5.47
C GLU A 173 5.07 3.71 -4.32
N ASP A 174 6.34 3.43 -4.01
CA ASP A 174 6.75 2.36 -3.10
C ASP A 174 7.75 2.80 -2.02
N CYS A 175 7.94 1.92 -1.01
CA CYS A 175 8.82 2.18 0.13
C CYS A 175 10.29 2.34 -0.27
N TYR A 176 10.75 1.64 -1.30
CA TYR A 176 12.15 1.74 -1.74
C TYR A 176 12.45 3.11 -2.34
N SER A 177 11.54 3.61 -3.17
CA SER A 177 11.61 4.95 -3.74
C SER A 177 11.60 6.01 -2.65
N ALA A 178 10.76 5.85 -1.61
CA ALA A 178 10.74 6.76 -0.47
C ALA A 178 12.07 6.75 0.30
N CYS A 179 12.65 5.58 0.52
CA CYS A 179 13.98 5.46 1.16
C CYS A 179 15.08 6.09 0.30
N THR A 180 15.00 5.98 -1.03
CA THR A 180 15.95 6.63 -1.94
C THR A 180 15.88 8.14 -1.86
N VAL A 181 14.67 8.70 -1.82
CA VAL A 181 14.44 10.15 -1.61
C VAL A 181 15.04 10.59 -0.27
N ALA A 182 14.79 9.83 0.79
CA ALA A 182 15.28 10.16 2.13
C ALA A 182 16.82 10.14 2.24
N LYS A 183 17.51 9.36 1.42
CA LYS A 183 18.97 9.37 1.33
C LYS A 183 19.52 10.75 0.95
N HIS A 184 18.75 11.53 0.22
CA HIS A 184 19.08 12.90 -0.17
C HIS A 184 18.58 13.96 0.83
N GLY A 185 18.15 13.55 2.01
CA GLY A 185 17.69 14.47 3.07
C GLY A 185 16.28 14.99 2.89
N ILE A 186 15.50 14.46 1.94
CA ILE A 186 14.14 14.89 1.64
C ILE A 186 13.16 13.85 2.19
N THR A 187 12.01 14.29 2.72
CA THR A 187 10.95 13.38 3.14
C THR A 187 10.32 12.68 1.93
N GLY A 188 10.37 11.35 1.91
CA GLY A 188 9.70 10.52 0.91
C GLY A 188 8.38 9.98 1.43
N VAL A 189 7.31 10.08 0.67
CA VAL A 189 5.97 9.55 0.99
C VAL A 189 5.55 8.53 -0.05
N ALA A 190 5.52 7.26 0.33
CA ALA A 190 5.10 6.17 -0.54
C ALA A 190 3.59 5.94 -0.43
N LEU A 191 2.87 6.09 -1.53
CA LEU A 191 1.41 5.89 -1.60
C LEU A 191 1.01 4.41 -1.52
N LEU A 192 1.97 3.49 -1.74
CA LEU A 192 1.76 2.03 -1.74
C LEU A 192 0.74 1.58 -2.79
N GLY A 193 0.72 2.28 -3.92
CA GLY A 193 -0.13 2.08 -5.07
C GLY A 193 -0.05 3.27 -6.03
N THR A 194 -0.77 3.18 -7.14
CA THR A 194 -0.75 4.18 -8.21
C THR A 194 -1.79 5.29 -8.05
N SER A 195 -2.57 5.27 -6.96
CA SER A 195 -3.69 6.20 -6.75
C SER A 195 -3.53 6.97 -5.44
N LEU A 196 -3.82 8.25 -5.48
CA LEU A 196 -3.89 9.10 -4.30
C LEU A 196 -5.28 8.93 -3.65
N LEU A 197 -5.33 8.20 -2.54
CA LEU A 197 -6.55 7.96 -1.78
C LEU A 197 -6.95 9.17 -0.92
N GLU A 198 -8.20 9.25 -0.46
CA GLU A 198 -8.65 10.31 0.46
C GLU A 198 -7.91 10.27 1.80
N GLU A 199 -7.56 9.07 2.28
CA GLU A 199 -6.73 8.90 3.47
C GLU A 199 -5.32 9.48 3.28
N HIS A 200 -4.73 9.33 2.07
CA HIS A 200 -3.45 9.93 1.73
C HIS A 200 -3.54 11.46 1.71
N LYS A 201 -4.57 12.03 1.10
CA LYS A 201 -4.79 13.49 1.08
C LYS A 201 -4.89 14.05 2.48
N ARG A 202 -5.73 13.45 3.35
CA ARG A 202 -5.87 13.87 4.76
C ARG A 202 -4.55 13.80 5.50
N PHE A 203 -3.78 12.72 5.30
CA PHE A 203 -2.47 12.56 5.91
C PHE A 203 -1.51 13.65 5.45
N LEU A 204 -1.46 13.94 4.15
CA LEU A 204 -0.59 14.97 3.57
C LEU A 204 -0.95 16.37 4.10
N CYS A 205 -2.22 16.77 4.03
CA CYS A 205 -2.68 18.06 4.53
C CYS A 205 -2.48 18.25 6.05
N HIS A 206 -2.41 17.15 6.81
CA HIS A 206 -2.19 17.21 8.26
C HIS A 206 -0.70 17.32 8.62
N ASN A 207 0.19 16.79 7.80
CA ASN A 207 1.61 16.64 8.15
C ASN A 207 2.55 17.54 7.32
N PHE A 208 2.08 18.12 6.23
CA PHE A 208 2.88 18.97 5.32
C PHE A 208 2.09 20.22 4.96
N ASP A 209 2.82 21.32 4.77
CA ASP A 209 2.21 22.57 4.28
C ASP A 209 1.86 22.41 2.79
N THR A 210 0.65 22.84 2.42
CA THR A 210 0.10 22.77 1.05
C THR A 210 -0.07 24.16 0.47
#